data_146b0c0b4fa3a87cbef50747e5699cd7
#
_entry.id   146b0c0b4fa3a87cbef50747e5699cd7
#
_cell.length_a   1.000
_cell.length_b   1.000
_cell.length_c   1.000
_cell.angle_alpha   90.00
_cell.angle_beta   90.00
_cell.angle_gamma   90.00
#
_symmetry.space_group_name_H-M   'P 1'
#
loop_
_entity.id
_entity.type
_entity.pdbx_description
1 polymer ?
#
loop_
_entity_poly.entity_id
_entity_poly.type
_entity_poly.pdbx_seq_one_letter_code
_entity_poly.pdbx_strand_id
1 'polypeptide(L)'
;MEKIPSFNELIEKSIIEHWDRDALTDYKGKTLQYHDVARKIEKLHIMFEASGVKRGDKIALCGRNSSAWAASFLAILTYGAVAVPILHEFMPEQIHNIVNHSDAKLLFVGDVVVTQIDAMKMPNLEGIIYIPDYSLVVSRTDKLTYAREHLNEEFGRRYPKYFRPEHIHYYREQSPDELALINYTSGTTGRSKGVMLPYRSLWSNADFATHVLGHVIKPGDNVISILPMAHMYGMAFEFIYEFLSGVHIYYLTRIPSPAIISQALQEVKPVIMIAVPLVIEKIIRKKVFPKIQNNRMRLLLNMPVINKKVRAKIREQVYQAFGGNLYEIIIGGAALNGEIESFLRRIEFPYTVGYGATECGPIICYRDWKTFKQGSCGQAALHQEVRINSSDPVNVPGEILTKGPNVLLGYYKNEEDTGQTIDKDGWFHTGDLGLMDEDGNVFIKGRSKNMLLGSNGQNIYPEEIEDKLNSLPLVSECLVIQSGEKLIALVHPDYDEAQNLGLNADDLKNIMEENRTQLNTIVPAYCKVAEIRIQEEEFEKTPKKSIKRFLYTE
;
A
#
# COMPACT_ATOMS: atom_id res chain seq x y z
N MET A 1 -18.88 -12.75 20.74
CA MET A 1 -18.37 -11.94 19.61
C MET A 1 -19.53 -11.13 19.07
N GLU A 2 -19.37 -9.83 18.89
CA GLU A 2 -20.34 -9.02 18.16
C GLU A 2 -20.53 -9.57 16.75
N LYS A 3 -21.75 -9.50 16.23
CA LYS A 3 -22.06 -9.99 14.89
C LYS A 3 -21.37 -9.08 13.88
N ILE A 4 -20.45 -9.62 13.10
CA ILE A 4 -19.81 -8.90 11.98
C ILE A 4 -20.92 -8.55 10.96
N PRO A 5 -21.12 -7.26 10.64
CA PRO A 5 -22.14 -6.87 9.65
C PRO A 5 -21.72 -7.28 8.24
N SER A 6 -22.68 -7.34 7.32
CA SER A 6 -22.38 -7.52 5.91
C SER A 6 -21.56 -6.35 5.38
N PHE A 7 -20.42 -6.64 4.75
CA PHE A 7 -19.56 -5.60 4.19
C PHE A 7 -20.24 -4.86 3.03
N ASN A 8 -20.96 -5.60 2.19
CA ASN A 8 -21.70 -5.00 1.07
C ASN A 8 -22.85 -4.11 1.54
N GLU A 9 -23.42 -4.38 2.73
CA GLU A 9 -24.41 -3.49 3.36
C GLU A 9 -23.78 -2.14 3.77
N LEU A 10 -22.50 -2.12 4.17
CA LEU A 10 -21.80 -0.87 4.46
C LEU A 10 -21.61 -0.03 3.19
N ILE A 11 -21.30 -0.67 2.05
CA ILE A 11 -21.20 0.02 0.75
C ILE A 11 -22.57 0.59 0.34
N GLU A 12 -23.62 -0.22 0.44
CA GLU A 12 -25.01 0.20 0.15
C GLU A 12 -25.40 1.41 0.99
N LYS A 13 -25.20 1.34 2.29
CA LYS A 13 -25.50 2.41 3.24
C LYS A 13 -24.74 3.69 2.90
N SER A 14 -23.44 3.62 2.65
CA SER A 14 -22.63 4.79 2.30
C SER A 14 -23.14 5.47 1.03
N ILE A 15 -23.46 4.70 0.00
CA ILE A 15 -24.00 5.24 -1.25
C ILE A 15 -25.34 5.95 -1.00
N ILE A 16 -26.24 5.35 -0.23
CA ILE A 16 -27.56 5.91 0.06
C ILE A 16 -27.46 7.19 0.89
N GLU A 17 -26.62 7.20 1.93
CA GLU A 17 -26.44 8.35 2.83
C GLU A 17 -25.76 9.54 2.16
N HIS A 18 -24.92 9.29 1.15
CA HIS A 18 -24.12 10.32 0.49
C HIS A 18 -24.53 10.58 -0.97
N TRP A 19 -25.71 10.17 -1.38
CA TRP A 19 -26.25 10.09 -2.74
C TRP A 19 -25.85 11.22 -3.69
N ASP A 20 -26.02 12.47 -3.26
CA ASP A 20 -25.75 13.67 -4.06
C ASP A 20 -24.37 14.31 -3.78
N ARG A 21 -23.49 13.64 -3.03
CA ARG A 21 -22.14 14.13 -2.77
C ARG A 21 -21.18 13.68 -3.86
N ASP A 22 -20.15 14.48 -4.09
CA ASP A 22 -19.00 14.08 -4.90
C ASP A 22 -18.29 12.91 -4.21
N ALA A 23 -18.01 11.84 -4.97
CA ALA A 23 -17.42 10.61 -4.49
C ALA A 23 -16.01 10.40 -5.03
N LEU A 24 -15.88 10.33 -6.35
CA LEU A 24 -14.67 9.91 -7.04
C LEU A 24 -14.32 10.90 -8.15
N THR A 25 -13.12 11.44 -8.14
CA THR A 25 -12.62 12.33 -9.19
C THR A 25 -11.33 11.81 -9.79
N ASP A 26 -11.29 11.66 -11.10
CA ASP A 26 -10.02 11.53 -11.82
C ASP A 26 -9.35 12.91 -11.84
N TYR A 27 -8.23 13.08 -11.17
CA TYR A 27 -7.58 14.40 -11.00
C TYR A 27 -7.36 15.09 -12.34
N LYS A 28 -7.86 16.32 -12.49
CA LYS A 28 -7.99 17.08 -13.75
C LYS A 28 -8.96 16.46 -14.77
N GLY A 29 -9.82 15.55 -14.34
CA GLY A 29 -10.80 14.87 -15.18
C GLY A 29 -12.22 15.00 -14.63
N LYS A 30 -13.01 13.93 -14.79
CA LYS A 30 -14.42 13.87 -14.40
C LYS A 30 -14.58 13.54 -12.91
N THR A 31 -15.62 14.11 -12.31
CA THR A 31 -16.13 13.75 -10.99
C THR A 31 -17.37 12.87 -11.14
N LEU A 32 -17.45 11.81 -10.34
CA LEU A 32 -18.64 10.99 -10.13
C LEU A 32 -19.19 11.27 -8.74
N GLN A 33 -20.47 11.52 -8.66
CA GLN A 33 -21.20 11.53 -7.39
C GLN A 33 -21.53 10.10 -6.94
N TYR A 34 -21.89 9.90 -5.68
CA TYR A 34 -22.23 8.56 -5.17
C TYR A 34 -23.33 7.89 -6.00
N HIS A 35 -24.35 8.63 -6.45
CA HIS A 35 -25.39 8.10 -7.34
C HIS A 35 -24.86 7.71 -8.73
N ASP A 36 -23.82 8.36 -9.24
CA ASP A 36 -23.19 7.98 -10.51
C ASP A 36 -22.41 6.67 -10.35
N VAL A 37 -21.72 6.49 -9.21
CA VAL A 37 -21.06 5.23 -8.85
C VAL A 37 -22.11 4.12 -8.75
N ALA A 38 -23.21 4.34 -8.04
CA ALA A 38 -24.31 3.39 -7.93
C ALA A 38 -24.86 2.97 -9.30
N ARG A 39 -25.08 3.94 -10.19
CA ARG A 39 -25.54 3.68 -11.57
C ARG A 39 -24.55 2.83 -12.36
N LYS A 40 -23.25 3.06 -12.18
CA LYS A 40 -22.21 2.24 -12.82
C LYS A 40 -22.20 0.81 -12.26
N ILE A 41 -22.32 0.66 -10.95
CA ILE A 41 -22.42 -0.65 -10.27
C ILE A 41 -23.61 -1.42 -10.84
N GLU A 42 -24.81 -0.82 -10.88
CA GLU A 42 -26.00 -1.48 -11.40
C GLU A 42 -25.88 -1.87 -12.88
N LYS A 43 -25.30 -1.02 -13.72
CA LYS A 43 -25.02 -1.38 -15.10
C LYS A 43 -24.08 -2.59 -15.20
N LEU A 44 -23.04 -2.63 -14.39
CA LEU A 44 -22.12 -3.78 -14.37
C LEU A 44 -22.80 -5.04 -13.82
N HIS A 45 -23.68 -4.94 -12.82
CA HIS A 45 -24.49 -6.05 -12.33
C HIS A 45 -25.39 -6.63 -13.44
N ILE A 46 -26.09 -5.77 -14.20
CA ILE A 46 -26.89 -6.18 -15.36
C ILE A 46 -26.01 -6.90 -16.39
N MET A 47 -24.84 -6.37 -16.68
CA MET A 47 -23.91 -7.00 -17.61
C MET A 47 -23.42 -8.36 -17.10
N PHE A 48 -23.10 -8.51 -15.81
CA PHE A 48 -22.69 -9.77 -15.19
C PHE A 48 -23.81 -10.80 -15.25
N GLU A 49 -25.03 -10.42 -14.86
CA GLU A 49 -26.21 -11.30 -14.94
C GLU A 49 -26.45 -11.80 -16.38
N ALA A 50 -26.52 -10.88 -17.34
CA ALA A 50 -26.79 -11.21 -18.73
C ALA A 50 -25.68 -12.02 -19.39
N SER A 51 -24.42 -11.84 -18.99
CA SER A 51 -23.29 -12.65 -19.45
C SER A 51 -23.18 -14.01 -18.76
N GLY A 52 -23.96 -14.24 -17.70
CA GLY A 52 -23.98 -15.52 -16.99
C GLY A 52 -22.90 -15.68 -15.92
N VAL A 53 -22.34 -14.58 -15.44
CA VAL A 53 -21.45 -14.56 -14.26
C VAL A 53 -22.26 -14.98 -13.03
N LYS A 54 -21.69 -15.84 -12.22
CA LYS A 54 -22.28 -16.33 -10.98
C LYS A 54 -21.55 -15.75 -9.76
N ARG A 55 -22.22 -15.80 -8.62
CA ARG A 55 -21.56 -15.50 -7.34
C ARG A 55 -20.39 -16.45 -7.12
N GLY A 56 -19.29 -15.92 -6.58
CA GLY A 56 -18.04 -16.66 -6.39
C GLY A 56 -17.18 -16.82 -7.66
N ASP A 57 -17.67 -16.44 -8.84
CA ASP A 57 -16.83 -16.37 -10.04
C ASP A 57 -15.79 -15.26 -9.88
N LYS A 58 -14.58 -15.49 -10.38
CA LYS A 58 -13.48 -14.54 -10.28
C LYS A 58 -13.49 -13.59 -11.46
N ILE A 59 -13.34 -12.30 -11.15
CA ILE A 59 -13.21 -11.24 -12.14
C ILE A 59 -11.92 -10.48 -11.87
N ALA A 60 -11.01 -10.51 -12.83
CA ALA A 60 -9.73 -9.82 -12.74
C ALA A 60 -9.86 -8.34 -13.14
N LEU A 61 -9.05 -7.49 -12.51
CA LEU A 61 -9.08 -6.06 -12.69
C LEU A 61 -7.65 -5.51 -12.69
N CYS A 62 -7.17 -5.01 -13.84
CA CYS A 62 -5.80 -4.54 -14.02
C CYS A 62 -5.77 -3.18 -14.72
N GLY A 63 -5.39 -2.13 -14.00
CA GLY A 63 -5.34 -0.76 -14.51
C GLY A 63 -4.80 0.22 -13.47
N ARG A 64 -4.57 1.45 -13.93
CA ARG A 64 -4.23 2.56 -13.03
C ARG A 64 -5.43 2.94 -12.16
N ASN A 65 -5.13 3.61 -11.04
CA ASN A 65 -6.16 4.21 -10.20
C ASN A 65 -7.06 5.13 -11.04
N SER A 66 -8.36 4.92 -10.94
CA SER A 66 -9.36 5.77 -11.59
C SER A 66 -10.75 5.54 -10.98
N SER A 67 -11.64 6.49 -11.17
CA SER A 67 -13.05 6.38 -10.77
C SER A 67 -13.75 5.18 -11.42
N ALA A 68 -13.40 4.85 -12.67
CA ALA A 68 -13.95 3.69 -13.36
C ALA A 68 -13.40 2.36 -12.80
N TRP A 69 -12.12 2.30 -12.41
CA TRP A 69 -11.54 1.15 -11.73
C TRP A 69 -12.24 0.92 -10.38
N ALA A 70 -12.41 1.98 -9.58
CA ALA A 70 -13.09 1.92 -8.29
C ALA A 70 -14.54 1.41 -8.42
N ALA A 71 -15.30 1.97 -9.36
CA ALA A 71 -16.68 1.52 -9.61
C ALA A 71 -16.74 0.05 -10.08
N SER A 72 -15.77 -0.40 -10.90
CA SER A 72 -15.68 -1.80 -11.32
C SER A 72 -15.39 -2.74 -10.15
N PHE A 73 -14.46 -2.37 -9.28
CA PHE A 73 -14.13 -3.14 -8.08
C PHE A 73 -15.34 -3.27 -7.14
N LEU A 74 -16.03 -2.15 -6.86
CA LEU A 74 -17.24 -2.17 -6.03
C LEU A 74 -18.34 -3.02 -6.67
N ALA A 75 -18.51 -2.95 -7.99
CA ALA A 75 -19.50 -3.77 -8.69
C ALA A 75 -19.21 -5.28 -8.55
N ILE A 76 -17.95 -5.68 -8.62
CA ILE A 76 -17.54 -7.08 -8.44
C ILE A 76 -17.92 -7.58 -7.05
N LEU A 77 -17.52 -6.83 -5.99
CA LEU A 77 -17.82 -7.17 -4.61
C LEU A 77 -19.32 -7.20 -4.33
N THR A 78 -20.03 -6.15 -4.72
CA THR A 78 -21.46 -5.99 -4.43
C THR A 78 -22.36 -6.91 -5.25
N TYR A 79 -21.84 -7.53 -6.31
CA TYR A 79 -22.47 -8.63 -7.03
C TYR A 79 -22.31 -9.98 -6.32
N GLY A 80 -21.30 -10.09 -5.45
CA GLY A 80 -20.89 -11.36 -4.83
C GLY A 80 -19.94 -12.19 -5.70
N ALA A 81 -19.29 -11.56 -6.67
CA ALA A 81 -18.16 -12.15 -7.38
C ALA A 81 -16.86 -11.87 -6.62
N VAL A 82 -15.82 -12.66 -6.88
CA VAL A 82 -14.51 -12.53 -6.24
C VAL A 82 -13.62 -11.61 -7.08
N ALA A 83 -13.17 -10.52 -6.49
CA ALA A 83 -12.26 -9.59 -7.15
C ALA A 83 -10.83 -10.15 -7.21
N VAL A 84 -10.16 -9.98 -8.36
CA VAL A 84 -8.73 -10.30 -8.51
C VAL A 84 -8.00 -9.04 -8.98
N PRO A 85 -7.69 -8.11 -8.06
CA PRO A 85 -6.97 -6.89 -8.39
C PRO A 85 -5.52 -7.21 -8.73
N ILE A 86 -5.06 -6.72 -9.89
CA ILE A 86 -3.72 -6.96 -10.43
C ILE A 86 -3.00 -5.62 -10.61
N LEU A 87 -1.78 -5.51 -10.10
CA LEU A 87 -0.94 -4.33 -10.31
C LEU A 87 -0.63 -4.15 -11.80
N HIS A 88 -0.87 -2.96 -12.31
CA HIS A 88 -0.61 -2.64 -13.72
C HIS A 88 0.90 -2.56 -14.06
N GLU A 89 1.75 -2.51 -13.04
CA GLU A 89 3.21 -2.58 -13.19
C GLU A 89 3.74 -4.02 -13.32
N PHE A 90 2.91 -5.05 -13.18
CA PHE A 90 3.34 -6.41 -13.48
C PHE A 90 3.66 -6.56 -14.96
N MET A 91 4.66 -7.39 -15.25
CA MET A 91 4.98 -7.76 -16.63
C MET A 91 3.80 -8.51 -17.28
N PRO A 92 3.59 -8.39 -18.60
CA PRO A 92 2.47 -9.05 -19.29
C PRO A 92 2.34 -10.54 -18.97
N GLU A 93 3.45 -11.29 -18.94
CA GLU A 93 3.46 -12.69 -18.56
C GLU A 93 2.93 -12.95 -17.14
N GLN A 94 3.24 -12.08 -16.21
CA GLN A 94 2.74 -12.20 -14.83
C GLN A 94 1.24 -11.96 -14.78
N ILE A 95 0.72 -10.99 -15.55
CA ILE A 95 -0.72 -10.72 -15.66
C ILE A 95 -1.43 -11.94 -16.24
N HIS A 96 -0.93 -12.51 -17.36
CA HIS A 96 -1.50 -13.72 -17.96
C HIS A 96 -1.53 -14.89 -16.97
N ASN A 97 -0.41 -15.09 -16.25
CA ASN A 97 -0.31 -16.17 -15.27
C ASN A 97 -1.29 -15.99 -14.10
N ILE A 98 -1.46 -14.76 -13.60
CA ILE A 98 -2.40 -14.46 -12.51
C ILE A 98 -3.85 -14.70 -12.97
N VAL A 99 -4.21 -14.22 -14.15
CA VAL A 99 -5.55 -14.43 -14.72
C VAL A 99 -5.86 -15.90 -14.87
N ASN A 100 -4.92 -16.68 -15.43
CA ASN A 100 -5.10 -18.13 -15.58
C ASN A 100 -5.12 -18.86 -14.24
N HIS A 101 -4.21 -18.54 -13.32
CA HIS A 101 -4.13 -19.19 -12.02
C HIS A 101 -5.38 -18.93 -11.17
N SER A 102 -5.93 -17.70 -11.25
CA SER A 102 -7.14 -17.32 -10.49
C SER A 102 -8.43 -17.90 -11.05
N ASP A 103 -8.42 -18.53 -12.23
CA ASP A 103 -9.60 -18.95 -12.98
C ASP A 103 -10.56 -17.78 -13.25
N ALA A 104 -10.02 -16.60 -13.54
CA ALA A 104 -10.85 -15.43 -13.81
C ALA A 104 -11.67 -15.65 -15.10
N LYS A 105 -12.98 -15.35 -15.04
CA LYS A 105 -13.87 -15.41 -16.21
C LYS A 105 -13.80 -14.17 -17.07
N LEU A 106 -13.71 -13.01 -16.44
CA LEU A 106 -13.61 -11.72 -17.09
C LEU A 106 -12.35 -10.99 -16.62
N LEU A 107 -11.79 -10.15 -17.49
CA LEU A 107 -10.68 -9.28 -17.20
C LEU A 107 -11.02 -7.84 -17.58
N PHE A 108 -11.07 -6.96 -16.60
CA PHE A 108 -11.13 -5.52 -16.82
C PHE A 108 -9.72 -4.96 -16.99
N VAL A 109 -9.46 -4.20 -18.06
CA VAL A 109 -8.14 -3.65 -18.38
C VAL A 109 -8.16 -2.15 -18.55
N GLY A 110 -7.14 -1.48 -18.00
CA GLY A 110 -6.88 -0.06 -18.23
C GLY A 110 -6.07 0.22 -19.49
N ASP A 111 -5.91 1.51 -19.79
CA ASP A 111 -5.24 2.06 -20.97
C ASP A 111 -3.81 1.55 -21.18
N VAL A 112 -3.02 1.50 -20.11
CA VAL A 112 -1.60 1.08 -20.17
C VAL A 112 -1.43 -0.43 -20.31
N VAL A 113 -2.44 -1.22 -19.97
CA VAL A 113 -2.36 -2.69 -19.96
C VAL A 113 -2.92 -3.28 -21.24
N VAL A 114 -3.98 -2.69 -21.78
CA VAL A 114 -4.72 -3.25 -22.92
C VAL A 114 -3.86 -3.54 -24.17
N THR A 115 -2.83 -2.75 -24.40
CA THR A 115 -1.91 -2.91 -25.55
C THR A 115 -0.78 -3.89 -25.29
N GLN A 116 -0.61 -4.35 -24.05
CA GLN A 116 0.51 -5.20 -23.65
C GLN A 116 0.11 -6.66 -23.45
N ILE A 117 -1.17 -6.94 -23.24
CA ILE A 117 -1.67 -8.29 -22.99
C ILE A 117 -2.02 -9.03 -24.28
N ASP A 118 -1.83 -10.34 -24.24
CA ASP A 118 -2.22 -11.25 -25.31
C ASP A 118 -3.38 -12.16 -24.83
N ALA A 119 -4.57 -11.94 -25.40
CA ALA A 119 -5.75 -12.71 -25.06
C ALA A 119 -5.62 -14.21 -25.35
N MET A 120 -4.75 -14.60 -26.30
CA MET A 120 -4.52 -16.01 -26.63
C MET A 120 -3.80 -16.76 -25.52
N LYS A 121 -3.05 -16.04 -24.69
CA LYS A 121 -2.38 -16.60 -23.49
C LYS A 121 -3.32 -16.80 -22.30
N MET A 122 -4.58 -16.37 -22.40
CA MET A 122 -5.61 -16.49 -21.38
C MET A 122 -6.85 -17.22 -21.95
N PRO A 123 -6.73 -18.52 -22.27
CA PRO A 123 -7.76 -19.26 -23.03
C PRO A 123 -9.10 -19.41 -22.31
N ASN A 124 -9.10 -19.39 -20.98
CA ASN A 124 -10.31 -19.61 -20.16
C ASN A 124 -11.14 -18.32 -19.94
N LEU A 125 -10.62 -17.14 -20.34
CA LEU A 125 -11.39 -15.90 -20.26
C LEU A 125 -12.57 -15.92 -21.22
N GLU A 126 -13.74 -15.54 -20.75
CA GLU A 126 -14.93 -15.30 -21.55
C GLU A 126 -14.88 -13.92 -22.25
N GLY A 127 -14.17 -12.96 -21.67
CA GLY A 127 -13.99 -11.65 -22.27
C GLY A 127 -13.02 -10.71 -21.56
N ILE A 128 -12.62 -9.68 -22.31
CA ILE A 128 -11.78 -8.57 -21.83
C ILE A 128 -12.55 -7.26 -22.05
N ILE A 129 -12.69 -6.50 -20.96
CA ILE A 129 -13.50 -5.27 -20.91
C ILE A 129 -12.58 -4.08 -20.64
N TYR A 130 -12.72 -3.02 -21.43
CA TYR A 130 -11.95 -1.81 -21.26
C TYR A 130 -12.53 -0.93 -20.14
N ILE A 131 -11.77 -0.65 -19.10
CA ILE A 131 -12.24 0.04 -17.88
C ILE A 131 -12.86 1.43 -18.17
N PRO A 132 -12.27 2.30 -19.01
CA PRO A 132 -12.76 3.68 -19.17
C PRO A 132 -14.21 3.81 -19.63
N ASP A 133 -14.68 2.91 -20.51
CA ASP A 133 -16.00 2.99 -21.15
C ASP A 133 -16.78 1.67 -21.16
N TYR A 134 -16.19 0.60 -20.58
CA TYR A 134 -16.74 -0.75 -20.55
C TYR A 134 -16.96 -1.38 -21.93
N SER A 135 -16.25 -0.91 -22.96
CA SER A 135 -16.24 -1.55 -24.28
C SER A 135 -15.57 -2.92 -24.23
N LEU A 136 -16.01 -3.82 -25.10
CA LEU A 136 -15.40 -5.14 -25.21
C LEU A 136 -14.13 -5.07 -26.08
N VAL A 137 -12.99 -5.42 -25.49
CA VAL A 137 -11.72 -5.63 -26.22
C VAL A 137 -11.76 -7.01 -26.86
N VAL A 138 -12.25 -8.01 -26.13
CA VAL A 138 -12.46 -9.39 -26.57
C VAL A 138 -13.77 -9.90 -26.01
N SER A 139 -14.56 -10.56 -26.82
CA SER A 139 -15.71 -11.34 -26.38
C SER A 139 -15.63 -12.74 -27.00
N ARG A 140 -15.79 -13.76 -26.18
CA ARG A 140 -15.78 -15.16 -26.59
C ARG A 140 -17.12 -15.85 -26.39
N THR A 141 -18.12 -15.10 -25.91
CA THR A 141 -19.48 -15.62 -25.71
C THR A 141 -20.51 -14.65 -26.27
N ASP A 142 -21.54 -15.19 -26.96
CA ASP A 142 -22.65 -14.38 -27.45
C ASP A 142 -23.38 -13.65 -26.32
N LYS A 143 -23.42 -14.26 -25.13
CA LYS A 143 -24.03 -13.67 -23.94
C LYS A 143 -23.34 -12.39 -23.51
N LEU A 144 -22.01 -12.35 -23.47
CA LEU A 144 -21.25 -11.17 -23.10
C LEU A 144 -21.41 -10.07 -24.14
N THR A 145 -21.36 -10.43 -25.43
CA THR A 145 -21.60 -9.47 -26.53
C THR A 145 -23.00 -8.85 -26.40
N TYR A 146 -24.02 -9.67 -26.28
CA TYR A 146 -25.41 -9.21 -26.06
C TYR A 146 -25.52 -8.32 -24.83
N ALA A 147 -24.96 -8.75 -23.69
CA ALA A 147 -25.01 -8.00 -22.44
C ALA A 147 -24.42 -6.58 -22.59
N ARG A 148 -23.32 -6.43 -23.33
CA ARG A 148 -22.71 -5.13 -23.57
C ARG A 148 -23.50 -4.27 -24.55
N GLU A 149 -23.96 -4.83 -25.66
CA GLU A 149 -24.70 -4.11 -26.69
C GLU A 149 -26.04 -3.58 -26.18
N HIS A 150 -26.74 -4.35 -25.35
CA HIS A 150 -28.05 -3.99 -24.80
C HIS A 150 -28.02 -3.38 -23.40
N LEU A 151 -26.81 -3.08 -22.86
CA LEU A 151 -26.64 -2.62 -21.48
C LEU A 151 -27.52 -1.41 -21.11
N ASN A 152 -27.55 -0.41 -21.96
CA ASN A 152 -28.36 0.80 -21.69
C ASN A 152 -29.86 0.54 -21.83
N GLU A 153 -30.26 -0.35 -22.75
CA GLU A 153 -31.66 -0.78 -22.92
C GLU A 153 -32.14 -1.56 -21.71
N GLU A 154 -31.35 -2.55 -21.25
CA GLU A 154 -31.70 -3.34 -20.07
C GLU A 154 -31.73 -2.49 -18.80
N PHE A 155 -30.81 -1.52 -18.65
CA PHE A 155 -30.84 -0.57 -17.56
C PHE A 155 -32.10 0.30 -17.61
N GLY A 156 -32.47 0.83 -18.78
CA GLY A 156 -33.70 1.62 -18.97
C GLY A 156 -34.99 0.81 -18.76
N ARG A 157 -34.96 -0.50 -19.09
CA ARG A 157 -36.10 -1.42 -18.83
C ARG A 157 -36.26 -1.69 -17.34
N ARG A 158 -35.14 -1.88 -16.59
CA ARG A 158 -35.16 -2.10 -15.14
C ARG A 158 -35.55 -0.83 -14.38
N TYR A 159 -35.13 0.35 -14.85
CA TYR A 159 -35.35 1.64 -14.21
C TYR A 159 -36.00 2.62 -15.19
N PRO A 160 -37.29 2.47 -15.52
CA PRO A 160 -37.91 3.18 -16.65
C PRO A 160 -38.16 4.69 -16.43
N LYS A 161 -38.15 5.14 -15.18
CA LYS A 161 -38.35 6.57 -14.86
C LYS A 161 -37.08 7.21 -14.33
N TYR A 162 -36.69 6.82 -13.13
CA TYR A 162 -35.51 7.36 -12.42
C TYR A 162 -34.82 6.25 -11.64
N PHE A 163 -33.50 6.26 -11.64
CA PHE A 163 -32.70 5.45 -10.75
C PHE A 163 -32.57 6.19 -9.41
N ARG A 164 -32.91 5.55 -8.28
CA ARG A 164 -33.04 6.13 -6.95
C ARG A 164 -32.41 5.24 -5.89
N PRO A 165 -32.13 5.77 -4.66
CA PRO A 165 -31.58 4.98 -3.56
C PRO A 165 -32.35 3.71 -3.25
N GLU A 166 -33.70 3.75 -3.35
CA GLU A 166 -34.55 2.60 -3.03
C GLU A 166 -34.40 1.42 -4.00
N HIS A 167 -33.71 1.61 -5.12
CA HIS A 167 -33.44 0.55 -6.09
C HIS A 167 -32.15 -0.23 -5.77
N ILE A 168 -31.34 0.23 -4.81
CA ILE A 168 -30.07 -0.38 -4.49
C ILE A 168 -30.29 -1.52 -3.51
N HIS A 169 -29.96 -2.72 -3.95
CA HIS A 169 -29.99 -3.94 -3.16
C HIS A 169 -28.81 -4.81 -3.53
N TYR A 170 -27.72 -4.66 -2.78
CA TYR A 170 -26.50 -5.42 -3.03
C TYR A 170 -26.54 -6.81 -2.41
N TYR A 171 -25.71 -7.69 -2.96
CA TYR A 171 -25.55 -9.02 -2.41
C TYR A 171 -25.09 -8.92 -0.95
N ARG A 172 -25.79 -9.62 -0.08
CA ARG A 172 -25.38 -9.78 1.32
C ARG A 172 -24.71 -11.12 1.47
N GLU A 173 -23.43 -11.09 1.84
CA GLU A 173 -22.68 -12.30 2.09
C GLU A 173 -23.31 -13.11 3.21
N GLN A 174 -23.34 -14.43 3.02
CA GLN A 174 -23.97 -15.36 3.95
C GLN A 174 -23.07 -15.69 5.15
N SER A 175 -21.76 -15.52 4.97
CA SER A 175 -20.76 -15.71 6.00
C SER A 175 -19.71 -14.62 5.91
N PRO A 176 -19.21 -14.09 7.04
CA PRO A 176 -18.05 -13.20 7.07
C PRO A 176 -16.78 -13.84 6.48
N ASP A 177 -16.71 -15.17 6.46
CA ASP A 177 -15.59 -15.95 5.88
C ASP A 177 -15.73 -16.17 4.37
N GLU A 178 -16.80 -15.67 3.74
CA GLU A 178 -16.93 -15.76 2.30
C GLU A 178 -15.82 -14.99 1.59
N LEU A 179 -15.23 -15.61 0.55
CA LEU A 179 -14.10 -15.04 -0.18
C LEU A 179 -14.52 -13.77 -0.93
N ALA A 180 -13.92 -12.63 -0.62
CA ALA A 180 -14.18 -11.35 -1.25
C ALA A 180 -13.19 -11.06 -2.40
N LEU A 181 -11.91 -11.31 -2.17
CA LEU A 181 -10.88 -11.04 -3.17
C LEU A 181 -9.66 -11.96 -3.04
N ILE A 182 -8.91 -12.08 -4.14
CA ILE A 182 -7.61 -12.75 -4.19
C ILE A 182 -6.57 -11.70 -4.60
N ASN A 183 -5.72 -11.28 -3.68
CA ASN A 183 -4.65 -10.31 -3.96
C ASN A 183 -3.32 -11.01 -4.17
N TYR A 184 -2.70 -10.81 -5.34
CA TYR A 184 -1.43 -11.46 -5.66
C TYR A 184 -0.23 -10.68 -5.16
N THR A 185 0.64 -11.38 -4.44
CA THR A 185 1.92 -10.83 -3.96
C THR A 185 3.06 -11.36 -4.81
N SER A 186 4.06 -10.51 -5.07
CA SER A 186 5.34 -10.98 -5.63
C SER A 186 6.07 -11.79 -4.56
N GLY A 187 5.95 -13.13 -4.63
CA GLY A 187 6.66 -14.00 -3.71
C GLY A 187 8.18 -13.80 -3.76
N THR A 188 8.87 -13.95 -2.64
CA THR A 188 10.34 -13.91 -2.55
C THR A 188 11.03 -14.97 -3.41
N THR A 189 10.32 -16.01 -3.83
CA THR A 189 10.78 -17.11 -4.70
C THR A 189 10.48 -16.88 -6.18
N GLY A 190 10.03 -15.68 -6.57
CA GLY A 190 9.69 -15.34 -7.97
C GLY A 190 8.30 -15.82 -8.44
N ARG A 191 7.58 -16.63 -7.66
CA ARG A 191 6.20 -17.03 -7.96
C ARG A 191 5.22 -16.19 -7.16
N SER A 192 4.25 -15.57 -7.84
CA SER A 192 3.19 -14.80 -7.18
C SER A 192 2.25 -15.73 -6.41
N LYS A 193 1.94 -15.38 -5.16
CA LYS A 193 0.97 -16.11 -4.32
C LYS A 193 -0.35 -15.35 -4.28
N GLY A 194 -1.46 -16.05 -4.46
CA GLY A 194 -2.80 -15.46 -4.37
C GLY A 194 -3.31 -15.48 -2.92
N VAL A 195 -3.26 -14.36 -2.25
CA VAL A 195 -3.75 -14.19 -0.86
C VAL A 195 -5.27 -14.12 -0.88
N MET A 196 -5.95 -15.08 -0.25
CA MET A 196 -7.40 -15.15 -0.17
C MET A 196 -7.93 -14.33 1.01
N LEU A 197 -8.58 -13.21 0.74
CA LEU A 197 -9.14 -12.31 1.76
C LEU A 197 -10.67 -12.42 1.79
N PRO A 198 -11.24 -12.78 2.96
CA PRO A 198 -12.69 -12.84 3.15
C PRO A 198 -13.28 -11.43 3.39
N TYR A 199 -14.61 -11.31 3.30
CA TYR A 199 -15.31 -10.05 3.59
C TYR A 199 -15.03 -9.54 5.01
N ARG A 200 -14.86 -10.41 6.02
CA ARG A 200 -14.48 -9.99 7.38
C ARG A 200 -13.15 -9.26 7.45
N SER A 201 -12.22 -9.57 6.53
CA SER A 201 -10.93 -8.88 6.48
C SER A 201 -11.11 -7.44 6.01
N LEU A 202 -11.94 -7.22 4.98
CA LEU A 202 -12.27 -5.87 4.50
C LEU A 202 -13.02 -5.07 5.57
N TRP A 203 -14.00 -5.70 6.22
CA TRP A 203 -14.74 -5.10 7.33
C TRP A 203 -13.81 -4.68 8.48
N SER A 204 -12.95 -5.57 8.93
CA SER A 204 -12.05 -5.32 10.08
C SER A 204 -11.12 -4.13 9.85
N ASN A 205 -10.59 -3.98 8.62
CA ASN A 205 -9.74 -2.85 8.26
C ASN A 205 -10.54 -1.53 8.17
N ALA A 206 -11.75 -1.57 7.63
CA ALA A 206 -12.63 -0.40 7.54
C ALA A 206 -13.13 0.04 8.93
N ASP A 207 -13.51 -0.90 9.79
CA ASP A 207 -13.97 -0.64 11.16
C ASP A 207 -12.83 -0.08 12.03
N PHE A 208 -11.63 -0.64 11.92
CA PHE A 208 -10.42 -0.08 12.52
C PHE A 208 -10.23 1.39 12.12
N ALA A 209 -10.25 1.69 10.82
CA ALA A 209 -10.05 3.05 10.33
C ALA A 209 -11.18 4.00 10.80
N THR A 210 -12.42 3.53 10.82
CA THR A 210 -13.55 4.28 11.38
C THR A 210 -13.35 4.60 12.86
N HIS A 211 -12.84 3.64 13.64
CA HIS A 211 -12.57 3.83 15.05
C HIS A 211 -11.48 4.89 15.30
N VAL A 212 -10.39 4.86 14.53
CA VAL A 212 -9.24 5.76 14.76
C VAL A 212 -9.38 7.12 14.08
N LEU A 213 -10.06 7.22 12.93
CA LEU A 213 -10.15 8.43 12.10
C LEU A 213 -11.56 9.03 12.02
N GLY A 214 -12.61 8.31 12.39
CA GLY A 214 -14.00 8.77 12.25
C GLY A 214 -14.35 10.02 13.07
N HIS A 215 -13.55 10.36 14.08
CA HIS A 215 -13.70 11.61 14.82
C HIS A 215 -13.13 12.83 14.04
N VAL A 216 -12.27 12.61 13.05
CA VAL A 216 -11.59 13.63 12.24
C VAL A 216 -12.24 13.75 10.87
N ILE A 217 -12.34 12.64 10.14
CA ILE A 217 -12.82 12.58 8.77
C ILE A 217 -14.34 12.77 8.74
N LYS A 218 -14.79 13.66 7.88
CA LYS A 218 -16.22 13.99 7.70
C LYS A 218 -16.66 13.77 6.27
N PRO A 219 -17.93 13.40 6.05
CA PRO A 219 -18.47 13.30 4.71
C PRO A 219 -18.29 14.59 3.91
N GLY A 220 -17.68 14.46 2.73
CA GLY A 220 -17.34 15.59 1.84
C GLY A 220 -15.94 16.16 2.04
N ASP A 221 -15.16 15.67 3.01
CA ASP A 221 -13.72 15.94 3.07
C ASP A 221 -13.00 15.40 1.83
N ASN A 222 -11.87 16.00 1.49
CA ASN A 222 -11.09 15.58 0.34
C ASN A 222 -9.92 14.69 0.77
N VAL A 223 -9.67 13.65 -0.01
CA VAL A 223 -8.47 12.82 0.09
C VAL A 223 -7.87 12.59 -1.29
N ILE A 224 -6.60 12.21 -1.32
CA ILE A 224 -5.87 11.94 -2.55
C ILE A 224 -5.34 10.51 -2.53
N SER A 225 -5.63 9.75 -3.57
CA SER A 225 -5.12 8.39 -3.75
C SER A 225 -3.90 8.41 -4.66
N ILE A 226 -2.75 8.07 -4.09
CA ILE A 226 -1.44 8.03 -4.76
C ILE A 226 -0.85 6.63 -4.83
N LEU A 227 -1.27 5.74 -3.93
CA LEU A 227 -0.83 4.34 -3.91
C LEU A 227 -1.65 3.50 -4.89
N PRO A 228 -1.08 2.46 -5.50
CA PRO A 228 -1.85 1.57 -6.36
C PRO A 228 -3.05 0.95 -5.63
N MET A 229 -4.26 1.14 -6.16
CA MET A 229 -5.49 0.56 -5.57
C MET A 229 -5.52 -0.97 -5.64
N ALA A 230 -4.77 -1.58 -6.55
CA ALA A 230 -4.59 -3.03 -6.57
C ALA A 230 -3.68 -3.56 -5.44
N HIS A 231 -3.04 -2.68 -4.67
CA HIS A 231 -2.27 -3.02 -3.47
C HIS A 231 -3.13 -2.82 -2.23
N MET A 232 -3.13 -3.78 -1.30
CA MET A 232 -4.05 -3.76 -0.14
C MET A 232 -3.96 -2.48 0.70
N TYR A 233 -2.79 -1.86 0.82
CA TYR A 233 -2.61 -0.63 1.59
C TYR A 233 -3.37 0.55 0.95
N GLY A 234 -3.21 0.77 -0.35
CA GLY A 234 -3.99 1.78 -1.09
C GLY A 234 -5.47 1.41 -1.18
N MET A 235 -5.79 0.13 -1.40
CA MET A 235 -7.17 -0.34 -1.47
C MET A 235 -7.95 -0.08 -0.19
N ALA A 236 -7.39 -0.46 0.96
CA ALA A 236 -8.09 -0.36 2.24
C ALA A 236 -8.25 1.08 2.72
N PHE A 237 -7.18 1.92 2.60
CA PHE A 237 -7.08 3.21 3.29
C PHE A 237 -7.04 4.45 2.39
N GLU A 238 -6.92 4.31 1.06
CA GLU A 238 -7.11 5.41 0.12
C GLU A 238 -8.38 5.24 -0.73
N PHE A 239 -9.12 4.13 -0.52
CA PHE A 239 -10.32 3.86 -1.31
C PHE A 239 -11.47 3.32 -0.46
N ILE A 240 -11.37 2.08 0.09
CA ILE A 240 -12.52 1.43 0.74
C ILE A 240 -13.01 2.25 1.93
N TYR A 241 -12.13 2.53 2.89
CA TYR A 241 -12.48 3.29 4.09
C TYR A 241 -13.01 4.68 3.74
N GLU A 242 -12.33 5.38 2.86
CA GLU A 242 -12.68 6.73 2.42
C GLU A 242 -14.06 6.76 1.74
N PHE A 243 -14.33 5.78 0.86
CA PHE A 243 -15.62 5.66 0.21
C PHE A 243 -16.75 5.36 1.21
N LEU A 244 -16.50 4.46 2.17
CA LEU A 244 -17.48 4.16 3.24
C LEU A 244 -17.75 5.36 4.15
N SER A 245 -16.80 6.28 4.28
CA SER A 245 -16.89 7.48 5.13
C SER A 245 -17.55 8.69 4.44
N GLY A 246 -17.98 8.56 3.20
CA GLY A 246 -18.61 9.67 2.46
C GLY A 246 -17.62 10.74 1.97
N VAL A 247 -16.35 10.41 1.86
CA VAL A 247 -15.25 11.29 1.48
C VAL A 247 -15.15 11.43 -0.04
N HIS A 248 -14.66 12.56 -0.51
CA HIS A 248 -14.36 12.81 -1.92
C HIS A 248 -12.93 12.40 -2.25
N ILE A 249 -12.77 11.34 -3.04
CA ILE A 249 -11.48 10.74 -3.39
C ILE A 249 -10.98 11.25 -4.74
N TYR A 250 -9.74 11.77 -4.77
CA TYR A 250 -9.06 12.21 -5.99
C TYR A 250 -7.99 11.20 -6.40
N TYR A 251 -8.13 10.59 -7.58
CA TYR A 251 -7.18 9.64 -8.14
C TYR A 251 -6.16 10.34 -9.05
N LEU A 252 -4.89 10.10 -8.81
CA LEU A 252 -3.83 10.49 -9.74
C LEU A 252 -3.75 9.46 -10.88
N THR A 253 -4.39 9.74 -11.99
CA THR A 253 -4.47 8.84 -13.15
C THR A 253 -3.19 8.76 -13.97
N ARG A 254 -2.22 9.64 -13.72
CA ARG A 254 -0.90 9.65 -14.36
C ARG A 254 0.17 9.19 -13.38
N ILE A 255 1.33 8.76 -13.90
CA ILE A 255 2.48 8.41 -13.05
C ILE A 255 2.80 9.61 -12.15
N PRO A 256 2.71 9.44 -10.83
CA PRO A 256 2.86 10.55 -9.90
C PRO A 256 4.34 10.99 -9.78
N SER A 257 4.72 12.01 -10.56
CA SER A 257 6.00 12.70 -10.29
C SER A 257 5.89 13.56 -9.02
N PRO A 258 6.99 13.85 -8.32
CA PRO A 258 6.98 14.72 -7.15
C PRO A 258 6.34 16.11 -7.41
N ALA A 259 6.45 16.62 -8.63
CA ALA A 259 5.83 17.88 -9.03
C ALA A 259 4.30 17.76 -9.12
N ILE A 260 3.79 16.69 -9.76
CA ILE A 260 2.36 16.41 -9.89
C ILE A 260 1.73 16.18 -8.52
N ILE A 261 2.36 15.35 -7.68
CA ILE A 261 1.89 15.11 -6.30
C ILE A 261 1.79 16.44 -5.55
N SER A 262 2.85 17.24 -5.59
CA SER A 262 2.87 18.52 -4.88
C SER A 262 1.79 19.50 -5.37
N GLN A 263 1.53 19.56 -6.67
CA GLN A 263 0.47 20.39 -7.22
C GLN A 263 -0.90 19.89 -6.77
N ALA A 264 -1.13 18.58 -6.85
CA ALA A 264 -2.38 17.97 -6.43
C ALA A 264 -2.65 18.19 -4.94
N LEU A 265 -1.64 18.05 -4.08
CA LEU A 265 -1.76 18.33 -2.64
C LEU A 265 -2.18 19.78 -2.36
N GLN A 266 -1.65 20.76 -3.12
CA GLN A 266 -2.04 22.18 -2.97
C GLN A 266 -3.47 22.46 -3.43
N GLU A 267 -3.95 21.74 -4.44
CA GLU A 267 -5.29 21.95 -5.00
C GLU A 267 -6.37 21.18 -4.22
N VAL A 268 -6.09 19.91 -3.88
CA VAL A 268 -7.03 19.01 -3.20
C VAL A 268 -7.10 19.30 -1.70
N LYS A 269 -5.97 19.65 -1.06
CA LYS A 269 -5.85 19.91 0.39
C LYS A 269 -6.42 18.76 1.23
N PRO A 270 -5.86 17.56 1.11
CA PRO A 270 -6.42 16.38 1.75
C PRO A 270 -6.41 16.50 3.28
N VAL A 271 -7.42 15.89 3.93
CA VAL A 271 -7.53 15.86 5.39
C VAL A 271 -6.58 14.83 6.01
N ILE A 272 -6.30 13.75 5.30
CA ILE A 272 -5.26 12.77 5.66
C ILE A 272 -4.45 12.39 4.41
N MET A 273 -3.26 11.86 4.63
CA MET A 273 -2.42 11.33 3.56
C MET A 273 -1.92 9.95 3.95
N ILE A 274 -2.19 8.97 3.12
CA ILE A 274 -1.61 7.64 3.19
C ILE A 274 -0.40 7.62 2.27
N ALA A 275 0.75 7.17 2.75
CA ALA A 275 1.97 7.25 1.97
C ALA A 275 2.95 6.12 2.25
N VAL A 276 3.86 5.88 1.32
CA VAL A 276 5.08 5.09 1.56
C VAL A 276 6.24 6.03 1.88
N PRO A 277 7.25 5.58 2.66
CA PRO A 277 8.38 6.39 3.08
C PRO A 277 9.02 7.19 1.94
N LEU A 278 9.28 6.54 0.81
CA LEU A 278 9.94 7.15 -0.35
C LEU A 278 9.27 8.45 -0.84
N VAL A 279 7.93 8.52 -0.79
CA VAL A 279 7.18 9.73 -1.20
C VAL A 279 7.45 10.87 -0.22
N ILE A 280 7.36 10.59 1.07
CA ILE A 280 7.57 11.59 2.14
C ILE A 280 9.01 12.08 2.14
N GLU A 281 9.97 11.18 2.06
CA GLU A 281 11.39 11.48 2.02
C GLU A 281 11.75 12.37 0.82
N LYS A 282 11.26 12.06 -0.37
CA LYS A 282 11.48 12.89 -1.57
C LYS A 282 10.88 14.30 -1.42
N ILE A 283 9.68 14.42 -0.85
CA ILE A 283 9.06 15.73 -0.61
C ILE A 283 9.90 16.53 0.40
N ILE A 284 10.30 15.93 1.51
CA ILE A 284 11.07 16.60 2.55
C ILE A 284 12.46 16.99 2.03
N ARG A 285 13.19 16.06 1.41
CA ARG A 285 14.54 16.33 0.88
C ARG A 285 14.53 17.38 -0.24
N LYS A 286 13.59 17.32 -1.20
CA LYS A 286 13.58 18.24 -2.35
C LYS A 286 12.90 19.58 -2.09
N LYS A 287 11.93 19.66 -1.17
CA LYS A 287 11.14 20.91 -0.98
C LYS A 287 11.32 21.58 0.38
N VAL A 288 11.67 20.81 1.41
CA VAL A 288 11.77 21.33 2.77
C VAL A 288 13.22 21.61 3.13
N PHE A 289 14.12 20.64 3.00
CA PHE A 289 15.51 20.78 3.38
C PHE A 289 16.24 21.95 2.67
N PRO A 290 16.10 22.20 1.37
CA PRO A 290 16.77 23.34 0.72
C PRO A 290 16.36 24.69 1.30
N LYS A 291 15.13 24.81 1.80
CA LYS A 291 14.62 26.04 2.44
C LYS A 291 15.13 26.22 3.88
N ILE A 292 15.57 25.12 4.53
CA ILE A 292 15.98 25.08 5.92
C ILE A 292 17.52 25.01 6.03
N GLN A 293 18.23 24.60 5.00
CA GLN A 293 19.67 24.35 4.98
C GLN A 293 20.55 25.60 4.98
N ASN A 294 20.01 26.80 5.18
CA ASN A 294 20.84 27.93 5.56
C ASN A 294 21.65 27.58 6.83
N ASN A 295 22.98 27.72 6.81
CA ASN A 295 23.88 27.34 7.90
C ASN A 295 23.40 27.83 9.28
N ARG A 296 22.73 28.98 9.35
CA ARG A 296 22.09 29.49 10.56
C ARG A 296 20.92 28.63 11.04
N MET A 297 20.10 28.10 10.13
CA MET A 297 18.93 27.30 10.48
C MET A 297 19.34 25.90 10.93
N ARG A 298 20.36 25.30 10.27
CA ARG A 298 20.96 24.02 10.67
C ARG A 298 21.58 24.08 12.08
N LEU A 299 22.24 25.18 12.39
CA LEU A 299 22.78 25.44 13.74
C LEU A 299 21.64 25.53 14.76
N LEU A 300 20.57 26.27 14.43
CA LEU A 300 19.37 26.41 15.28
C LEU A 300 18.63 25.11 15.49
N LEU A 301 18.55 24.24 14.45
CA LEU A 301 17.93 22.92 14.55
C LEU A 301 18.72 21.94 15.43
N ASN A 302 20.04 22.10 15.52
CA ASN A 302 20.92 21.28 16.35
C ASN A 302 21.08 21.79 17.79
N MET A 303 20.51 22.97 18.13
CA MET A 303 20.54 23.49 19.49
C MET A 303 19.54 22.76 20.38
N PRO A 304 19.91 22.37 21.63
CA PRO A 304 19.01 21.65 22.55
C PRO A 304 17.73 22.40 22.90
N VAL A 305 17.77 23.72 22.83
CA VAL A 305 16.65 24.62 23.13
C VAL A 305 16.29 25.43 21.88
N ILE A 306 15.69 24.77 20.89
CA ILE A 306 15.11 25.51 19.78
C ILE A 306 13.87 26.24 20.27
N ASN A 307 13.86 27.56 20.07
CA ASN A 307 12.71 28.39 20.36
C ASN A 307 11.44 27.77 19.71
N LYS A 308 10.41 27.52 20.49
CA LYS A 308 9.11 26.98 20.02
C LYS A 308 8.59 27.66 18.75
N LYS A 309 8.87 28.96 18.59
CA LYS A 309 8.50 29.75 17.42
C LYS A 309 9.19 29.27 16.13
N VAL A 310 10.48 28.88 16.20
CA VAL A 310 11.23 28.38 15.03
C VAL A 310 10.69 27.02 14.59
N ARG A 311 10.46 26.11 15.53
CA ARG A 311 9.85 24.80 15.24
C ARG A 311 8.47 24.95 14.61
N ALA A 312 7.62 25.81 15.20
CA ALA A 312 6.28 26.09 14.69
C ALA A 312 6.34 26.65 13.25
N LYS A 313 7.29 27.54 12.94
CA LYS A 313 7.46 28.09 11.60
C LYS A 313 7.91 27.01 10.59
N ILE A 314 8.83 26.12 10.98
CA ILE A 314 9.28 25.03 10.13
C ILE A 314 8.15 24.02 9.94
N ARG A 315 7.47 23.62 11.01
CA ARG A 315 6.28 22.75 10.94
C ARG A 315 5.25 23.32 9.97
N GLU A 316 4.95 24.60 10.06
CA GLU A 316 4.00 25.26 9.16
C GLU A 316 4.46 25.20 7.70
N GLN A 317 5.74 25.39 7.41
CA GLN A 317 6.27 25.26 6.04
C GLN A 317 6.13 23.83 5.50
N VAL A 318 6.39 22.83 6.35
CA VAL A 318 6.18 21.42 5.99
C VAL A 318 4.69 21.15 5.79
N TYR A 319 3.85 21.63 6.70
CA TYR A 319 2.40 21.49 6.64
C TYR A 319 1.82 22.05 5.33
N GLN A 320 2.28 23.24 4.96
CA GLN A 320 1.90 23.86 3.69
C GLN A 320 2.41 23.09 2.47
N ALA A 321 3.56 22.42 2.55
CA ALA A 321 4.03 21.57 1.44
C ALA A 321 3.09 20.38 1.14
N PHE A 322 2.32 19.95 2.14
CA PHE A 322 1.32 18.91 2.04
C PHE A 322 -0.13 19.41 1.88
N GLY A 323 -0.33 20.67 1.50
CA GLY A 323 -1.66 21.24 1.22
C GLY A 323 -2.28 22.05 2.36
N GLY A 324 -1.70 22.05 3.56
CA GLY A 324 -2.10 22.89 4.68
C GLY A 324 -3.43 22.52 5.37
N ASN A 325 -3.92 21.27 5.20
CA ASN A 325 -5.17 20.81 5.81
C ASN A 325 -5.07 19.43 6.47
N LEU A 326 -3.86 18.86 6.57
CA LEU A 326 -3.67 17.51 7.08
C LEU A 326 -3.93 17.40 8.59
N TYR A 327 -4.69 16.38 8.99
CA TYR A 327 -4.70 15.92 10.38
C TYR A 327 -3.46 15.11 10.71
N GLU A 328 -3.11 14.14 9.83
CA GLU A 328 -1.88 13.35 9.94
C GLU A 328 -1.44 12.75 8.59
N ILE A 329 -0.19 12.31 8.54
CA ILE A 329 0.32 11.42 7.48
C ILE A 329 0.53 10.03 8.08
N ILE A 330 -0.11 9.02 7.49
CA ILE A 330 0.08 7.62 7.87
C ILE A 330 1.06 6.99 6.89
N ILE A 331 2.20 6.54 7.40
CA ILE A 331 3.31 6.02 6.60
C ILE A 331 3.38 4.50 6.80
N GLY A 332 3.41 3.75 5.72
CA GLY A 332 3.45 2.29 5.79
C GLY A 332 4.13 1.64 4.58
N GLY A 333 4.23 0.31 4.60
CA GLY A 333 4.79 -0.48 3.50
C GLY A 333 6.31 -0.67 3.52
N ALA A 334 7.05 0.16 4.25
CA ALA A 334 8.50 0.03 4.48
C ALA A 334 8.90 0.83 5.73
N ALA A 335 10.12 0.65 6.23
CA ALA A 335 10.68 1.45 7.29
C ALA A 335 10.87 2.90 6.85
N LEU A 336 10.53 3.86 7.72
CA LEU A 336 10.80 5.28 7.51
C LEU A 336 12.26 5.59 7.88
N ASN A 337 12.95 6.33 7.01
CA ASN A 337 14.33 6.75 7.26
C ASN A 337 14.45 7.48 8.60
N GLY A 338 15.37 7.04 9.46
CA GLY A 338 15.51 7.53 10.84
C GLY A 338 15.85 9.03 10.94
N GLU A 339 16.58 9.61 9.96
CA GLU A 339 16.86 11.05 9.90
C GLU A 339 15.55 11.83 9.67
N ILE A 340 14.76 11.39 8.71
CA ILE A 340 13.47 12.01 8.37
C ILE A 340 12.50 11.88 9.54
N GLU A 341 12.42 10.70 10.14
CA GLU A 341 11.57 10.48 11.31
C GLU A 341 11.96 11.40 12.48
N SER A 342 13.26 11.47 12.78
CA SER A 342 13.80 12.35 13.82
C SER A 342 13.52 13.83 13.52
N PHE A 343 13.60 14.22 12.24
CA PHE A 343 13.24 15.57 11.82
C PHE A 343 11.75 15.87 12.06
N LEU A 344 10.85 15.00 11.58
CA LEU A 344 9.39 15.16 11.76
C LEU A 344 9.02 15.22 13.24
N ARG A 345 9.62 14.36 14.06
CA ARG A 345 9.42 14.36 15.52
C ARG A 345 9.88 15.66 16.16
N ARG A 346 11.07 16.15 15.78
CA ARG A 346 11.64 17.38 16.31
C ARG A 346 10.78 18.62 16.06
N ILE A 347 10.14 18.69 14.90
CA ILE A 347 9.23 19.80 14.56
C ILE A 347 7.78 19.55 15.02
N GLU A 348 7.52 18.43 15.70
CA GLU A 348 6.18 18.01 16.15
C GLU A 348 5.18 17.94 14.98
N PHE A 349 5.60 17.39 13.83
CA PHE A 349 4.75 17.20 12.67
C PHE A 349 3.83 16.00 12.89
N PRO A 350 2.53 16.06 12.50
CA PRO A 350 1.59 14.96 12.69
C PRO A 350 1.87 13.81 11.70
N TYR A 351 2.56 12.77 12.15
CA TYR A 351 2.81 11.55 11.40
C TYR A 351 2.71 10.32 12.30
N THR A 352 2.42 9.20 11.69
CA THR A 352 2.54 7.87 12.30
C THR A 352 3.10 6.87 11.31
N VAL A 353 3.68 5.79 11.82
CA VAL A 353 4.13 4.65 11.03
C VAL A 353 3.25 3.46 11.39
N GLY A 354 2.57 2.90 10.38
CA GLY A 354 1.78 1.68 10.52
C GLY A 354 2.50 0.46 9.96
N TYR A 355 2.12 -0.72 10.45
CA TYR A 355 2.63 -2.00 10.00
C TYR A 355 1.49 -2.89 9.53
N GLY A 356 1.73 -3.60 8.44
CA GLY A 356 0.77 -4.53 7.89
C GLY A 356 1.33 -5.43 6.80
N ALA A 357 0.54 -6.40 6.40
CA ALA A 357 0.83 -7.35 5.35
C ALA A 357 -0.41 -7.55 4.47
N THR A 358 -0.21 -7.94 3.19
CA THR A 358 -1.33 -8.25 2.28
C THR A 358 -2.24 -9.30 2.90
N GLU A 359 -1.66 -10.26 3.60
CA GLU A 359 -2.29 -11.36 4.31
C GLU A 359 -3.22 -10.92 5.45
N CYS A 360 -3.15 -9.64 5.85
CA CYS A 360 -3.98 -9.03 6.90
C CYS A 360 -4.92 -7.93 6.39
N GLY A 361 -5.02 -7.73 5.12
CA GLY A 361 -5.94 -6.86 4.42
C GLY A 361 -5.94 -5.34 4.63
N PRO A 362 -4.86 -4.57 5.04
CA PRO A 362 -3.51 -5.02 5.41
C PRO A 362 -3.11 -4.86 6.86
N ILE A 363 -3.86 -4.13 7.74
CA ILE A 363 -3.34 -3.57 9.00
C ILE A 363 -3.06 -4.63 10.07
N ILE A 364 -1.93 -4.48 10.75
CA ILE A 364 -1.54 -5.26 11.94
C ILE A 364 -1.32 -4.32 13.13
N CYS A 365 -0.51 -3.26 12.98
CA CYS A 365 -0.19 -2.31 14.02
C CYS A 365 -0.37 -0.86 13.57
N TYR A 366 -0.83 -0.02 14.51
CA TYR A 366 -0.99 1.41 14.33
C TYR A 366 -1.06 2.12 15.68
N ARG A 367 -0.76 3.41 15.71
CA ARG A 367 -1.03 4.30 16.84
C ARG A 367 -1.25 5.72 16.34
N ASP A 368 -2.25 6.43 16.91
CA ASP A 368 -2.49 7.84 16.62
C ASP A 368 -1.23 8.69 16.87
N TRP A 369 -0.94 9.62 15.98
CA TRP A 369 0.28 10.43 15.97
C TRP A 369 0.56 11.17 17.28
N LYS A 370 -0.47 11.50 18.08
CA LYS A 370 -0.32 12.18 19.37
C LYS A 370 0.35 11.32 20.43
N THR A 371 0.16 10.01 20.33
CA THR A 371 0.69 9.01 21.27
C THR A 371 1.65 8.02 20.62
N PHE A 372 1.96 8.22 19.33
CA PHE A 372 2.89 7.40 18.58
C PHE A 372 4.32 7.46 19.16
N LYS A 373 4.94 6.31 19.33
CA LYS A 373 6.32 6.18 19.81
C LYS A 373 7.28 6.04 18.64
N GLN A 374 8.24 6.98 18.54
CA GLN A 374 9.23 6.99 17.49
C GLN A 374 9.98 5.66 17.36
N GLY A 375 10.21 5.22 16.12
CA GLY A 375 10.89 3.96 15.80
C GLY A 375 10.01 2.73 15.93
N SER A 376 8.78 2.84 16.47
CA SER A 376 7.81 1.75 16.48
C SER A 376 6.90 1.80 15.25
N CYS A 377 6.05 0.79 15.09
CA CYS A 377 4.92 0.81 14.18
C CYS A 377 3.57 0.85 14.92
N GLY A 378 3.59 1.30 16.17
CA GLY A 378 2.42 1.37 17.03
C GLY A 378 2.10 0.07 17.75
N GLN A 379 0.86 -0.05 18.20
CA GLN A 379 0.31 -1.19 18.94
C GLN A 379 -0.61 -2.01 18.03
N ALA A 380 -1.05 -3.20 18.50
CA ALA A 380 -2.03 -4.01 17.79
C ALA A 380 -3.25 -3.15 17.37
N ALA A 381 -3.63 -3.24 16.10
CA ALA A 381 -4.82 -2.56 15.59
C ALA A 381 -6.10 -3.14 16.22
N LEU A 382 -7.20 -2.41 16.11
CA LEU A 382 -8.51 -2.86 16.61
C LEU A 382 -8.85 -4.26 16.04
N HIS A 383 -9.37 -5.14 16.87
CA HIS A 383 -9.70 -6.54 16.57
C HIS A 383 -8.49 -7.45 16.33
N GLN A 384 -7.26 -6.96 16.51
CA GLN A 384 -6.04 -7.73 16.31
C GLN A 384 -5.41 -8.13 17.64
N GLU A 385 -4.88 -9.34 17.68
CA GLU A 385 -3.93 -9.78 18.69
C GLU A 385 -2.55 -9.85 18.03
N VAL A 386 -1.53 -9.28 18.67
CA VAL A 386 -0.14 -9.33 18.21
C VAL A 386 0.75 -9.84 19.31
N ARG A 387 1.67 -10.74 18.99
CA ARG A 387 2.68 -11.22 19.92
C ARG A 387 4.02 -11.41 19.22
N ILE A 388 5.10 -11.33 19.98
CA ILE A 388 6.43 -11.69 19.55
C ILE A 388 6.72 -13.11 20.02
N ASN A 389 7.10 -13.99 19.10
CA ASN A 389 7.49 -15.37 19.40
C ASN A 389 8.93 -15.40 19.99
N SER A 390 9.04 -14.96 21.23
CA SER A 390 10.31 -14.84 21.96
C SER A 390 10.08 -15.14 23.45
N SER A 391 11.11 -15.64 24.12
CA SER A 391 11.13 -15.82 25.57
C SER A 391 11.22 -14.49 26.33
N ASP A 392 11.75 -13.44 25.69
CA ASP A 392 11.86 -12.07 26.20
C ASP A 392 11.52 -11.09 25.07
N PRO A 393 10.22 -10.80 24.84
CA PRO A 393 9.78 -9.94 23.72
C PRO A 393 10.34 -8.51 23.75
N VAL A 394 10.79 -8.05 24.92
CA VAL A 394 11.32 -6.69 25.08
C VAL A 394 12.77 -6.61 24.58
N ASN A 395 13.59 -7.63 24.85
CA ASN A 395 15.03 -7.57 24.62
C ASN A 395 15.53 -8.52 23.52
N VAL A 396 14.79 -9.61 23.26
CA VAL A 396 15.19 -10.64 22.29
C VAL A 396 14.20 -10.66 21.13
N PRO A 397 14.65 -10.28 19.90
CA PRO A 397 13.77 -10.30 18.73
C PRO A 397 13.24 -11.71 18.46
N GLY A 398 11.94 -11.78 18.13
CA GLY A 398 11.26 -12.99 17.69
C GLY A 398 10.34 -12.69 16.53
N GLU A 399 9.76 -13.73 15.93
CA GLU A 399 8.79 -13.56 14.86
C GLU A 399 7.53 -12.86 15.36
N ILE A 400 7.06 -11.87 14.60
CA ILE A 400 5.79 -11.18 14.85
C ILE A 400 4.67 -12.09 14.38
N LEU A 401 3.78 -12.45 15.30
CA LEU A 401 2.58 -13.23 15.03
C LEU A 401 1.34 -12.36 15.23
N THR A 402 0.34 -12.53 14.37
CA THR A 402 -0.93 -11.84 14.52
C THR A 402 -2.12 -12.76 14.33
N LYS A 403 -3.22 -12.45 15.00
CA LYS A 403 -4.49 -13.16 14.92
C LYS A 403 -5.64 -12.17 14.99
N GLY A 404 -6.64 -12.36 14.13
CA GLY A 404 -7.81 -11.49 14.10
C GLY A 404 -8.68 -11.71 12.87
N PRO A 405 -9.81 -11.01 12.77
CA PRO A 405 -10.71 -11.11 11.62
C PRO A 405 -10.10 -10.60 10.32
N ASN A 406 -9.01 -9.84 10.36
CA ASN A 406 -8.29 -9.35 9.19
C ASN A 406 -7.48 -10.42 8.46
N VAL A 407 -7.11 -11.52 9.16
CA VAL A 407 -6.22 -12.57 8.64
C VAL A 407 -6.87 -13.33 7.48
N LEU A 408 -6.04 -13.64 6.47
CA LEU A 408 -6.40 -14.37 5.25
C LEU A 408 -7.03 -15.75 5.55
N LEU A 409 -7.73 -16.30 4.55
CA LEU A 409 -8.19 -17.70 4.58
C LEU A 409 -7.06 -18.69 4.24
N GLY A 410 -6.05 -18.23 3.52
CA GLY A 410 -4.94 -19.03 3.01
C GLY A 410 -4.49 -18.52 1.65
N TYR A 411 -3.61 -19.30 0.99
CA TYR A 411 -3.15 -19.01 -0.36
C TYR A 411 -3.91 -19.85 -1.38
N TYR A 412 -4.43 -19.20 -2.41
CA TYR A 412 -5.24 -19.83 -3.46
C TYR A 412 -4.45 -20.93 -4.17
N LYS A 413 -5.01 -22.15 -4.21
CA LYS A 413 -4.39 -23.38 -4.76
C LYS A 413 -2.98 -23.67 -4.17
N ASN A 414 -2.74 -23.34 -2.90
CA ASN A 414 -1.46 -23.58 -2.24
C ASN A 414 -1.66 -23.92 -0.76
N GLU A 415 -2.05 -25.15 -0.49
CA GLU A 415 -2.31 -25.66 0.87
C GLU A 415 -1.03 -25.78 1.70
N GLU A 416 0.10 -26.08 1.06
CA GLU A 416 1.40 -26.22 1.73
C GLU A 416 1.83 -24.89 2.36
N ASP A 417 1.90 -23.81 1.57
CA ASP A 417 2.25 -22.49 2.10
C ASP A 417 1.21 -22.01 3.12
N THR A 418 -0.07 -22.34 2.94
CA THR A 418 -1.13 -22.01 3.88
C THR A 418 -0.87 -22.64 5.25
N GLY A 419 -0.57 -23.94 5.28
CA GLY A 419 -0.29 -24.66 6.53
C GLY A 419 1.01 -24.26 7.23
N GLN A 420 1.98 -23.71 6.46
CA GLN A 420 3.21 -23.15 7.04
C GLN A 420 3.03 -21.74 7.59
N THR A 421 2.02 -21.02 7.12
CA THR A 421 1.82 -19.59 7.41
C THR A 421 0.76 -19.35 8.48
N ILE A 422 -0.26 -20.20 8.56
CA ILE A 422 -1.30 -20.14 9.60
C ILE A 422 -1.16 -21.38 10.47
N ASP A 423 -0.89 -21.19 11.76
CA ASP A 423 -0.80 -22.31 12.69
C ASP A 423 -2.19 -22.86 13.09
N LYS A 424 -2.19 -24.02 13.79
CA LYS A 424 -3.43 -24.69 14.25
C LYS A 424 -4.28 -23.87 15.21
N ASP A 425 -3.68 -22.87 15.87
CA ASP A 425 -4.34 -21.96 16.81
C ASP A 425 -4.84 -20.68 16.13
N GLY A 426 -4.64 -20.57 14.79
CA GLY A 426 -5.10 -19.46 13.95
C GLY A 426 -4.18 -18.23 13.98
N TRP A 427 -2.93 -18.38 14.44
CA TRP A 427 -1.94 -17.32 14.35
C TRP A 427 -1.31 -17.29 12.95
N PHE A 428 -1.26 -16.12 12.37
CA PHE A 428 -0.55 -15.84 11.14
C PHE A 428 0.92 -15.54 11.45
N HIS A 429 1.81 -16.29 10.84
CA HIS A 429 3.26 -16.13 10.87
C HIS A 429 3.69 -15.13 9.80
N THR A 430 4.07 -13.91 10.24
CA THR A 430 4.36 -12.82 9.30
C THR A 430 5.68 -12.98 8.54
N GLY A 431 6.61 -13.77 9.09
CA GLY A 431 8.00 -13.84 8.64
C GLY A 431 8.80 -12.57 8.94
N ASP A 432 8.25 -11.60 9.66
CA ASP A 432 8.93 -10.42 10.15
C ASP A 432 9.40 -10.63 11.59
N LEU A 433 10.58 -10.16 11.92
CA LEU A 433 11.16 -10.20 13.25
C LEU A 433 10.98 -8.85 13.94
N GLY A 434 10.68 -8.87 15.23
CA GLY A 434 10.46 -7.64 15.99
C GLY A 434 10.62 -7.80 17.48
N LEU A 435 10.51 -6.68 18.17
CA LEU A 435 10.41 -6.53 19.62
C LEU A 435 9.07 -5.89 19.97
N MET A 436 8.64 -6.07 21.22
CA MET A 436 7.46 -5.39 21.77
C MET A 436 7.81 -4.85 23.15
N ASP A 437 7.63 -3.56 23.37
CA ASP A 437 7.85 -2.95 24.67
C ASP A 437 6.71 -3.24 25.65
N GLU A 438 6.88 -2.81 26.92
CA GLU A 438 5.91 -3.01 27.99
C GLU A 438 4.56 -2.33 27.73
N ASP A 439 4.54 -1.27 26.88
CA ASP A 439 3.33 -0.58 26.46
C ASP A 439 2.65 -1.26 25.26
N GLY A 440 3.23 -2.34 24.69
CA GLY A 440 2.71 -3.05 23.53
C GLY A 440 3.06 -2.42 22.18
N ASN A 441 4.01 -1.45 22.13
CA ASN A 441 4.49 -0.93 20.86
C ASN A 441 5.44 -1.93 20.20
N VAL A 442 5.22 -2.19 18.91
CA VAL A 442 5.98 -3.14 18.11
C VAL A 442 7.10 -2.41 17.35
N PHE A 443 8.30 -2.96 17.38
CA PHE A 443 9.50 -2.46 16.70
C PHE A 443 9.98 -3.53 15.71
N ILE A 444 9.89 -3.27 14.42
CA ILE A 444 10.33 -4.20 13.38
C ILE A 444 11.86 -4.17 13.30
N LYS A 445 12.48 -5.35 13.22
CA LYS A 445 13.92 -5.56 13.10
C LYS A 445 14.36 -5.96 11.69
N GLY A 446 13.52 -6.70 10.98
CA GLY A 446 13.78 -7.16 9.63
C GLY A 446 13.01 -8.42 9.28
N ARG A 447 13.32 -9.00 8.13
CA ARG A 447 12.74 -10.26 7.66
C ARG A 447 13.53 -11.47 8.18
N SER A 448 12.85 -12.49 8.66
CA SER A 448 13.50 -13.73 9.13
C SER A 448 14.36 -14.40 8.03
N LYS A 449 13.89 -14.35 6.79
CA LYS A 449 14.61 -14.90 5.61
C LYS A 449 15.84 -14.08 5.19
N ASN A 450 15.94 -12.83 5.62
CA ASN A 450 17.06 -11.95 5.29
C ASN A 450 18.09 -11.88 6.42
N MET A 451 17.74 -12.42 7.59
CA MET A 451 18.64 -12.45 8.75
C MET A 451 19.92 -13.20 8.38
N LEU A 452 21.06 -12.59 8.69
CA LEU A 452 22.37 -13.16 8.49
C LEU A 452 22.91 -13.69 9.82
N LEU A 453 23.73 -14.74 9.76
CA LEU A 453 24.36 -15.29 10.95
C LEU A 453 25.82 -14.81 11.00
N GLY A 454 26.15 -14.03 12.02
CA GLY A 454 27.52 -13.59 12.26
C GLY A 454 28.45 -14.77 12.61
N SER A 455 29.77 -14.61 12.39
CA SER A 455 30.79 -15.62 12.66
C SER A 455 30.83 -16.12 14.12
N ASN A 456 30.31 -15.32 15.04
CA ASN A 456 30.18 -15.64 16.46
C ASN A 456 28.76 -16.10 16.87
N GLY A 457 27.92 -16.47 15.89
CA GLY A 457 26.56 -16.98 16.13
C GLY A 457 25.51 -15.91 16.47
N GLN A 458 25.83 -14.64 16.32
CA GLN A 458 24.88 -13.55 16.55
C GLN A 458 24.03 -13.29 15.30
N ASN A 459 22.74 -13.01 15.53
CA ASN A 459 21.82 -12.62 14.48
C ASN A 459 22.14 -11.18 14.02
N ILE A 460 22.30 -11.01 12.72
CA ILE A 460 22.49 -9.70 12.07
C ILE A 460 21.26 -9.43 11.23
N TYR A 461 20.70 -8.23 11.41
CA TYR A 461 19.52 -7.74 10.67
C TYR A 461 19.99 -6.73 9.63
N PRO A 462 20.12 -7.13 8.34
CA PRO A 462 20.66 -6.25 7.30
C PRO A 462 19.89 -4.94 7.19
N GLU A 463 18.56 -4.99 7.35
CA GLU A 463 17.69 -3.84 7.24
C GLU A 463 18.03 -2.74 8.27
N GLU A 464 18.47 -3.10 9.47
CA GLU A 464 18.92 -2.12 10.49
C GLU A 464 20.21 -1.39 10.09
N ILE A 465 21.09 -2.09 9.37
CA ILE A 465 22.34 -1.51 8.87
C ILE A 465 22.04 -0.62 7.67
N GLU A 466 21.18 -1.10 6.78
CA GLU A 466 20.72 -0.40 5.58
C GLU A 466 20.00 0.91 5.90
N ASP A 467 19.13 0.94 6.92
CA ASP A 467 18.46 2.15 7.37
C ASP A 467 19.47 3.24 7.78
N LYS A 468 20.48 2.86 8.54
CA LYS A 468 21.55 3.78 8.92
C LYS A 468 22.39 4.24 7.75
N LEU A 469 22.72 3.34 6.81
CA LEU A 469 23.49 3.66 5.63
C LEU A 469 22.72 4.56 4.65
N ASN A 470 21.43 4.31 4.47
CA ASN A 470 20.54 5.15 3.65
C ASN A 470 20.37 6.58 4.18
N SER A 471 20.76 6.82 5.45
CA SER A 471 20.76 8.16 6.06
C SER A 471 22.06 8.92 5.79
N LEU A 472 23.10 8.29 5.20
CA LEU A 472 24.38 8.91 4.96
C LEU A 472 24.44 9.65 3.60
N PRO A 473 25.38 10.60 3.43
CA PRO A 473 25.47 11.43 2.23
C PRO A 473 25.55 10.62 0.93
N LEU A 474 24.80 11.06 -0.07
CA LEU A 474 24.79 10.51 -1.44
C LEU A 474 24.46 9.01 -1.54
N VAL A 475 23.82 8.42 -0.55
CA VAL A 475 23.24 7.08 -0.63
C VAL A 475 21.79 7.19 -1.08
N SER A 476 21.49 6.71 -2.28
CA SER A 476 20.11 6.62 -2.80
C SER A 476 19.42 5.35 -2.31
N GLU A 477 20.11 4.22 -2.44
CA GLU A 477 19.64 2.91 -2.02
C GLU A 477 20.83 2.04 -1.65
N CYS A 478 20.62 1.12 -0.72
CA CYS A 478 21.65 0.15 -0.39
C CYS A 478 21.08 -1.23 -0.04
N LEU A 479 21.96 -2.22 -0.11
CA LEU A 479 21.70 -3.61 0.24
C LEU A 479 22.89 -4.18 0.97
N VAL A 480 22.68 -4.75 2.16
CA VAL A 480 23.74 -5.44 2.93
C VAL A 480 23.63 -6.93 2.68
N ILE A 481 24.74 -7.50 2.22
CA ILE A 481 24.90 -8.93 1.94
C ILE A 481 26.06 -9.51 2.78
N GLN A 482 26.07 -10.82 2.90
CA GLN A 482 27.19 -11.54 3.52
C GLN A 482 28.00 -12.24 2.43
N SER A 483 29.31 -11.98 2.41
CA SER A 483 30.29 -12.68 1.57
C SER A 483 31.32 -13.33 2.48
N GLY A 484 31.25 -14.65 2.60
CA GLY A 484 31.98 -15.40 3.60
C GLY A 484 31.63 -14.94 5.02
N GLU A 485 32.66 -14.52 5.79
CA GLU A 485 32.47 -13.99 7.15
C GLU A 485 32.27 -12.46 7.20
N LYS A 486 32.26 -11.77 6.06
CA LYS A 486 32.23 -10.31 5.98
C LYS A 486 30.86 -9.80 5.54
N LEU A 487 30.44 -8.68 6.10
CA LEU A 487 29.32 -7.92 5.59
C LEU A 487 29.83 -6.92 4.54
N ILE A 488 29.15 -6.90 3.41
CA ILE A 488 29.41 -5.98 2.29
C ILE A 488 28.13 -5.18 2.05
N ALA A 489 28.27 -3.88 1.87
CA ALA A 489 27.16 -3.04 1.45
C ALA A 489 27.29 -2.73 -0.05
N LEU A 490 26.28 -3.10 -0.82
CA LEU A 490 26.08 -2.62 -2.18
C LEU A 490 25.34 -1.30 -2.09
N VAL A 491 25.82 -0.25 -2.73
CA VAL A 491 25.24 1.09 -2.66
C VAL A 491 25.04 1.64 -4.05
N HIS A 492 23.81 2.03 -4.37
CA HIS A 492 23.52 2.87 -5.53
C HIS A 492 23.55 4.32 -5.08
N PRO A 493 24.50 5.16 -5.57
CA PRO A 493 24.60 6.55 -5.18
C PRO A 493 23.45 7.41 -5.72
N ASP A 494 23.21 8.57 -5.08
CA ASP A 494 22.38 9.63 -5.67
C ASP A 494 23.20 10.40 -6.72
N TYR A 495 23.21 9.86 -7.94
CA TYR A 495 23.96 10.44 -9.05
C TYR A 495 23.45 11.83 -9.45
N ASP A 496 22.15 12.11 -9.30
CA ASP A 496 21.57 13.42 -9.58
C ASP A 496 22.16 14.47 -8.63
N GLU A 497 22.20 14.15 -7.33
CA GLU A 497 22.78 15.06 -6.33
C GLU A 497 24.30 15.16 -6.48
N ALA A 498 24.98 14.06 -6.78
CA ALA A 498 26.43 14.08 -7.05
C ALA A 498 26.77 15.00 -8.24
N GLN A 499 25.99 14.95 -9.30
CA GLN A 499 26.14 15.83 -10.46
C GLN A 499 25.88 17.29 -10.13
N ASN A 500 24.83 17.57 -9.33
CA ASN A 500 24.52 18.92 -8.85
C ASN A 500 25.65 19.52 -8.01
N LEU A 501 26.39 18.67 -7.28
CA LEU A 501 27.55 19.05 -6.46
C LEU A 501 28.86 19.08 -7.26
N GLY A 502 28.85 18.68 -8.54
CA GLY A 502 30.04 18.67 -9.39
C GLY A 502 31.06 17.58 -9.02
N LEU A 503 30.61 16.49 -8.40
CA LEU A 503 31.47 15.38 -7.94
C LEU A 503 31.77 14.41 -9.07
N ASN A 504 32.98 13.89 -9.11
CA ASN A 504 33.42 12.85 -10.03
C ASN A 504 33.39 11.44 -9.38
N ALA A 505 33.73 10.41 -10.14
CA ALA A 505 33.70 9.03 -9.66
C ALA A 505 34.65 8.75 -8.46
N ASP A 506 35.81 9.42 -8.42
CA ASP A 506 36.76 9.23 -7.32
C ASP A 506 36.27 9.96 -6.06
N ASP A 507 35.63 11.12 -6.21
CA ASP A 507 34.97 11.82 -5.09
C ASP A 507 33.86 10.94 -4.48
N LEU A 508 33.05 10.29 -5.32
CA LEU A 508 32.01 9.36 -4.87
C LEU A 508 32.59 8.18 -4.10
N LYS A 509 33.69 7.58 -4.57
CA LYS A 509 34.37 6.48 -3.86
C LYS A 509 34.87 6.94 -2.48
N ASN A 510 35.47 8.13 -2.41
CA ASN A 510 35.94 8.69 -1.15
C ASN A 510 34.78 8.93 -0.16
N ILE A 511 33.67 9.47 -0.63
CA ILE A 511 32.47 9.71 0.19
C ILE A 511 31.89 8.36 0.67
N MET A 512 31.85 7.33 -0.18
CA MET A 512 31.36 6.01 0.24
C MET A 512 32.28 5.36 1.29
N GLU A 513 33.59 5.57 1.23
CA GLU A 513 34.52 5.11 2.27
C GLU A 513 34.36 5.90 3.58
N GLU A 514 34.11 7.20 3.50
CA GLU A 514 33.73 8.01 4.67
C GLU A 514 32.41 7.50 5.29
N ASN A 515 31.41 7.23 4.45
CA ASN A 515 30.15 6.65 4.87
C ASN A 515 30.34 5.30 5.57
N ARG A 516 31.19 4.40 5.03
CA ARG A 516 31.53 3.13 5.66
C ARG A 516 32.12 3.34 7.04
N THR A 517 33.08 4.26 7.13
CA THR A 517 33.75 4.58 8.39
C THR A 517 32.74 5.11 9.41
N GLN A 518 31.89 6.06 9.00
CA GLN A 518 30.86 6.63 9.85
C GLN A 518 29.83 5.58 10.27
N LEU A 519 29.32 4.76 9.35
CA LEU A 519 28.42 3.64 9.63
C LEU A 519 28.99 2.73 10.72
N ASN A 520 30.26 2.36 10.58
CA ASN A 520 30.95 1.47 11.52
C ASN A 520 31.16 2.05 12.92
N THR A 521 30.93 3.36 13.12
CA THR A 521 30.92 3.97 14.46
C THR A 521 29.56 3.88 15.15
N ILE A 522 28.46 3.69 14.38
CA ILE A 522 27.09 3.71 14.88
C ILE A 522 26.38 2.36 14.88
N VAL A 523 27.04 1.32 14.32
CA VAL A 523 26.56 -0.06 14.38
C VAL A 523 27.35 -0.87 15.41
N PRO A 524 26.76 -1.94 15.97
CA PRO A 524 27.48 -2.88 16.83
C PRO A 524 28.71 -3.50 16.13
N ALA A 525 29.70 -3.92 16.90
CA ALA A 525 30.96 -4.43 16.36
C ALA A 525 30.77 -5.61 15.38
N TYR A 526 29.80 -6.47 15.63
CA TYR A 526 29.48 -7.64 14.78
C TYR A 526 28.66 -7.27 13.53
N CYS A 527 28.16 -6.03 13.43
CA CYS A 527 27.44 -5.50 12.28
C CYS A 527 28.31 -4.61 11.39
N LYS A 528 29.62 -4.53 11.65
CA LYS A 528 30.53 -3.68 10.87
C LYS A 528 30.63 -4.15 9.43
N VAL A 529 30.46 -3.20 8.50
CA VAL A 529 30.60 -3.41 7.06
C VAL A 529 32.08 -3.32 6.68
N ALA A 530 32.58 -4.38 6.04
CA ALA A 530 33.97 -4.46 5.62
C ALA A 530 34.27 -3.61 4.39
N GLU A 531 33.31 -3.48 3.49
CA GLU A 531 33.45 -2.83 2.19
C GLU A 531 32.11 -2.23 1.75
N ILE A 532 32.14 -1.04 1.11
CA ILE A 532 31.04 -0.55 0.29
C ILE A 532 31.41 -0.72 -1.19
N ARG A 533 30.55 -1.40 -1.95
CA ARG A 533 30.66 -1.52 -3.41
C ARG A 533 29.62 -0.65 -4.07
N ILE A 534 30.05 0.21 -4.97
CA ILE A 534 29.16 1.08 -5.75
C ILE A 534 28.46 0.24 -6.81
N GLN A 535 27.15 0.30 -6.81
CA GLN A 535 26.26 -0.28 -7.80
C GLN A 535 25.92 0.83 -8.82
N GLU A 536 26.40 0.72 -10.05
CA GLU A 536 26.20 1.75 -11.08
C GLU A 536 24.72 1.85 -11.50
N GLU A 537 24.06 0.71 -11.66
CA GLU A 537 22.64 0.63 -12.02
C GLU A 537 21.76 0.56 -10.77
N GLU A 538 20.54 1.08 -10.89
CA GLU A 538 19.54 0.90 -9.82
C GLU A 538 19.28 -0.58 -9.54
N PHE A 539 19.03 -0.92 -8.29
CA PHE A 539 18.64 -2.28 -7.93
C PHE A 539 17.36 -2.69 -8.62
N GLU A 540 17.32 -3.94 -9.09
CA GLU A 540 16.06 -4.52 -9.56
C GLU A 540 15.04 -4.60 -8.42
N LYS A 541 13.83 -4.12 -8.70
CA LYS A 541 12.75 -4.03 -7.73
C LYS A 541 11.56 -4.89 -8.13
N THR A 542 10.83 -5.31 -7.12
CA THR A 542 9.49 -5.85 -7.32
C THR A 542 8.53 -4.72 -7.75
N PRO A 543 7.34 -5.02 -8.28
CA PRO A 543 6.30 -4.00 -8.52
C PRO A 543 5.94 -3.18 -7.28
N LYS A 544 6.16 -3.72 -6.09
CA LYS A 544 6.02 -3.03 -4.79
C LYS A 544 7.21 -2.14 -4.42
N LYS A 545 8.15 -1.92 -5.35
CA LYS A 545 9.36 -1.10 -5.16
C LYS A 545 10.35 -1.63 -4.10
N SER A 546 10.24 -2.88 -3.69
CA SER A 546 11.23 -3.54 -2.80
C SER A 546 12.35 -4.16 -3.64
N ILE A 547 13.59 -4.04 -3.20
CA ILE A 547 14.76 -4.62 -3.86
C ILE A 547 14.63 -6.14 -3.89
N LYS A 548 14.90 -6.76 -5.04
CA LYS A 548 14.96 -8.22 -5.22
C LYS A 548 16.29 -8.77 -4.67
N ARG A 549 16.41 -8.87 -3.36
CA ARG A 549 17.65 -9.28 -2.67
C ARG A 549 18.28 -10.55 -3.24
N PHE A 550 17.46 -11.53 -3.63
CA PHE A 550 17.92 -12.81 -4.15
C PHE A 550 18.76 -12.74 -5.45
N LEU A 551 18.74 -11.58 -6.14
CA LEU A 551 19.58 -11.34 -7.32
C LEU A 551 20.99 -10.86 -6.96
N TYR A 552 21.25 -10.53 -5.70
CA TYR A 552 22.48 -9.89 -5.21
C TYR A 552 23.17 -10.71 -4.11
N THR A 553 22.88 -12.00 -4.02
CA THR A 553 23.62 -12.94 -3.14
C THR A 553 24.89 -13.41 -3.86
N GLU A 554 26.06 -13.40 -3.16
CA GLU A 554 27.29 -14.05 -3.62
C GLU A 554 27.28 -15.55 -3.32
#